data_82ac0c622f89fada1d49cbcdb16bc7bd
#
_entry.id   82ac0c622f89fada1d49cbcdb16bc7bd
#
_cell.length_a   1.000
_cell.length_b   1.000
_cell.length_c   1.000
_cell.angle_alpha   90.00
_cell.angle_beta   90.00
_cell.angle_gamma   90.00
#
_symmetry.space_group_name_H-M   'P 1'
#
loop_
_entity.id
_entity.type
_entity.pdbx_description
1 polymer ?
#
loop_
_entity_poly.entity_id
_entity_poly.type
_entity_poly.pdbx_seq_one_letter_code
_entity_poly.pdbx_strand_id
1 'polypeptide(L)'
;MKIKAKKSLGQNFLVDRNVINKIVEAGNILPDSVILEVGAGTGNLTESILEKKPKKIFIIEKDEKLVEKLKERFDNKIVIIPKDVLKVSEDLISTSKLIVFGNLPYNISTQILSKWITNDNQNNWFENYILMFQKEVADR
;
A
#
# COMPACT_ATOMS: atom_id res chain seq x y z
N MET A 1 22.04 0.32 3.99
CA MET A 1 21.76 -0.60 5.11
C MET A 1 20.50 -1.42 4.81
N LYS A 2 20.60 -2.72 4.94
CA LYS A 2 19.44 -3.59 4.72
C LYS A 2 18.56 -3.63 5.96
N ILE A 3 17.27 -3.43 5.79
CA ILE A 3 16.28 -3.59 6.86
C ILE A 3 15.75 -5.01 6.80
N LYS A 4 15.80 -5.73 7.91
CA LYS A 4 15.21 -7.07 7.97
C LYS A 4 13.70 -6.96 8.12
N ALA A 5 12.96 -7.79 7.41
CA ALA A 5 11.53 -7.90 7.59
C ALA A 5 11.22 -8.41 9.00
N LYS A 6 10.23 -7.84 9.64
CA LYS A 6 9.80 -8.22 10.99
C LYS A 6 8.65 -9.22 10.89
N LYS A 7 8.91 -10.49 11.23
CA LYS A 7 7.89 -11.54 11.17
C LYS A 7 6.68 -11.22 12.05
N SER A 8 6.90 -10.59 13.20
CA SER A 8 5.84 -10.22 14.13
C SER A 8 4.85 -9.20 13.54
N LEU A 9 5.29 -8.42 12.54
CA LEU A 9 4.45 -7.46 11.83
C LEU A 9 3.95 -8.00 10.50
N GLY A 10 4.32 -9.23 10.11
CA GLY A 10 3.93 -9.83 8.85
C GLY A 10 4.54 -9.16 7.63
N GLN A 11 5.66 -8.48 7.80
CA GLN A 11 6.30 -7.73 6.73
C GLN A 11 6.93 -8.66 5.69
N ASN A 12 6.77 -8.29 4.41
CA ASN A 12 7.39 -8.97 3.28
C ASN A 12 7.76 -7.92 2.24
N PHE A 13 9.05 -7.79 1.95
CA PHE A 13 9.54 -6.75 1.05
C PHE A 13 9.56 -7.23 -0.39
N LEU A 14 8.90 -6.47 -1.28
CA LEU A 14 8.95 -6.72 -2.72
C LEU A 14 10.30 -6.26 -3.26
N VAL A 15 11.02 -7.16 -3.92
CA VAL A 15 12.34 -6.88 -4.48
C VAL A 15 12.44 -7.22 -5.97
N ASP A 16 11.59 -8.08 -6.50
CA ASP A 16 11.62 -8.50 -7.90
C ASP A 16 11.01 -7.41 -8.80
N ARG A 17 11.85 -6.79 -9.61
CA ARG A 17 11.44 -5.67 -10.47
C ARG A 17 10.38 -6.10 -11.50
N ASN A 18 10.45 -7.30 -12.03
CA ASN A 18 9.46 -7.78 -13.00
C ASN A 18 8.08 -7.94 -12.37
N VAL A 19 8.04 -8.46 -11.14
CA VAL A 19 6.80 -8.59 -10.38
C VAL A 19 6.24 -7.21 -10.06
N ILE A 20 7.08 -6.30 -9.58
CA ILE A 20 6.68 -4.93 -9.24
C ILE A 20 6.06 -4.23 -10.46
N ASN A 21 6.69 -4.35 -11.62
CA ASN A 21 6.19 -3.73 -12.84
C ASN A 21 4.82 -4.27 -13.23
N LYS A 22 4.59 -5.57 -13.12
CA LYS A 22 3.29 -6.17 -13.40
C LYS A 22 2.21 -5.64 -12.46
N ILE A 23 2.54 -5.48 -11.18
CA ILE A 23 1.62 -4.95 -10.18
C ILE A 23 1.22 -3.52 -10.53
N VAL A 24 2.20 -2.69 -10.85
CA VAL A 24 1.96 -1.28 -11.20
C VAL A 24 1.12 -1.16 -12.46
N GLU A 25 1.42 -1.96 -13.49
CA GLU A 25 0.64 -1.96 -14.73
C GLU A 25 -0.82 -2.33 -14.50
N ALA A 26 -1.10 -3.24 -13.55
CA ALA A 26 -2.46 -3.64 -13.24
C ALA A 26 -3.31 -2.48 -12.69
N GLY A 27 -2.68 -1.45 -12.16
CA GLY A 27 -3.37 -0.30 -11.59
C GLY A 27 -3.91 0.69 -12.61
N ASN A 28 -3.43 0.66 -13.86
CA ASN A 28 -3.83 1.63 -14.90
C ASN A 28 -3.74 3.07 -14.40
N ILE A 29 -2.57 3.43 -13.86
CA ILE A 29 -2.36 4.75 -13.25
C ILE A 29 -2.36 5.84 -14.29
N LEU A 30 -3.17 6.88 -14.07
CA LEU A 30 -3.29 8.06 -14.90
C LEU A 30 -2.79 9.30 -14.14
N PRO A 31 -2.53 10.43 -14.85
CA PRO A 31 -2.04 11.65 -14.18
C PRO A 31 -2.96 12.21 -13.09
N ASP A 32 -4.26 11.89 -13.14
CA ASP A 32 -5.23 12.32 -12.13
C ASP A 32 -5.50 11.26 -11.06
N SER A 33 -4.83 10.11 -11.14
CA SER A 33 -5.01 9.02 -10.18
C SER A 33 -4.48 9.40 -8.79
N VAL A 34 -5.24 9.01 -7.77
CA VAL A 34 -4.81 9.12 -6.37
C VAL A 34 -4.60 7.71 -5.85
N ILE A 35 -3.44 7.48 -5.27
CA ILE A 35 -2.98 6.15 -4.88
C ILE A 35 -2.98 6.03 -3.37
N LEU A 36 -3.42 4.88 -2.88
CA LEU A 36 -3.21 4.46 -1.49
C LEU A 36 -2.37 3.19 -1.50
N GLU A 37 -1.22 3.23 -0.86
CA GLU A 37 -0.36 2.06 -0.69
C GLU A 37 -0.35 1.63 0.76
N VAL A 38 -0.56 0.33 1.00
CA VAL A 38 -0.51 -0.25 2.35
C VAL A 38 0.64 -1.25 2.40
N GLY A 39 1.51 -1.10 3.41
CA GLY A 39 2.65 -1.98 3.56
C GLY A 39 3.76 -1.70 2.56
N ALA A 40 4.14 -0.44 2.45
CA ALA A 40 5.14 0.01 1.47
C ALA A 40 6.53 -0.60 1.68
N GLY A 41 6.83 -1.05 2.91
CA GLY A 41 8.14 -1.61 3.22
C GLY A 41 9.25 -0.60 2.99
N THR A 42 10.23 -0.96 2.18
CA THR A 42 11.36 -0.08 1.86
C THR A 42 11.06 0.89 0.71
N GLY A 43 9.90 0.77 0.05
CA GLY A 43 9.47 1.70 -0.98
C GLY A 43 9.74 1.28 -2.41
N ASN A 44 10.05 0.01 -2.67
CA ASN A 44 10.34 -0.43 -4.03
C ASN A 44 9.11 -0.33 -4.94
N LEU A 45 7.94 -0.71 -4.44
CA LEU A 45 6.68 -0.54 -5.17
C LEU A 45 6.35 0.94 -5.31
N THR A 46 6.54 1.71 -4.24
CA THR A 46 6.31 3.15 -4.23
C THR A 46 7.09 3.86 -5.34
N GLU A 47 8.37 3.52 -5.47
CA GLU A 47 9.22 4.11 -6.52
C GLU A 47 8.64 3.88 -7.91
N SER A 48 8.21 2.64 -8.18
CA SER A 48 7.62 2.30 -9.49
C SER A 48 6.28 2.98 -9.72
N ILE A 49 5.48 3.15 -8.67
CA ILE A 49 4.22 3.91 -8.76
C ILE A 49 4.52 5.38 -9.09
N LEU A 50 5.52 5.97 -8.44
CA LEU A 50 5.92 7.36 -8.70
C LEU A 50 6.37 7.58 -10.13
N GLU A 51 6.99 6.59 -10.76
CA GLU A 51 7.40 6.67 -12.17
C GLU A 51 6.22 6.87 -13.12
N LYS A 52 5.02 6.45 -12.73
CA LYS A 52 3.79 6.65 -13.51
C LYS A 52 3.20 8.04 -13.31
N LYS A 53 3.77 8.85 -12.42
CA LYS A 53 3.39 10.25 -12.17
C LYS A 53 1.91 10.43 -11.82
N PRO A 54 1.39 9.71 -10.80
CA PRO A 54 0.02 9.94 -10.33
C PRO A 54 -0.11 11.32 -9.70
N LYS A 55 -1.34 11.74 -9.48
CA LYS A 55 -1.60 13.03 -8.85
C LYS A 55 -1.11 13.06 -7.40
N LYS A 56 -1.31 11.97 -6.65
CA LYS A 56 -0.93 11.90 -5.25
C LYS A 56 -0.80 10.46 -4.79
N ILE A 57 0.11 10.22 -3.84
CA ILE A 57 0.29 8.93 -3.19
C ILE A 57 0.18 9.11 -1.69
N PHE A 58 -0.73 8.35 -1.08
CA PHE A 58 -0.83 8.17 0.36
C PHE A 58 -0.27 6.80 0.72
N ILE A 59 0.48 6.71 1.82
CA ILE A 59 1.03 5.46 2.31
C ILE A 59 0.61 5.26 3.76
N ILE A 60 0.01 4.11 4.06
CA ILE A 60 -0.28 3.69 5.43
C ILE A 60 0.84 2.75 5.86
N GLU A 61 1.61 3.15 6.86
CA GLU A 61 2.71 2.36 7.40
C GLU A 61 2.81 2.62 8.91
N LYS A 62 2.79 1.55 9.70
CA LYS A 62 2.82 1.71 11.16
C LYS A 62 4.22 1.53 11.77
N ASP A 63 5.15 0.91 11.07
CA ASP A 63 6.52 0.71 11.57
C ASP A 63 7.28 2.03 11.49
N GLU A 64 7.67 2.56 12.66
CA GLU A 64 8.33 3.86 12.76
C GLU A 64 9.63 3.94 11.95
N LYS A 65 10.41 2.86 11.93
CA LYS A 65 11.67 2.83 11.18
C LYS A 65 11.43 2.89 9.69
N LEU A 66 10.41 2.19 9.22
CA LEU A 66 10.03 2.23 7.80
C LEU A 66 9.47 3.60 7.42
N VAL A 67 8.68 4.21 8.30
CA VAL A 67 8.18 5.58 8.07
C VAL A 67 9.35 6.55 7.88
N GLU A 68 10.36 6.49 8.73
CA GLU A 68 11.54 7.34 8.61
C GLU A 68 12.28 7.11 7.28
N LYS A 69 12.46 5.85 6.90
CA LYS A 69 13.15 5.50 5.65
C LYS A 69 12.37 5.97 4.44
N LEU A 70 11.05 5.84 4.46
CA LEU A 70 10.20 6.31 3.37
C LEU A 70 10.27 7.84 3.24
N LYS A 71 10.26 8.55 4.36
CA LYS A 71 10.42 10.01 4.36
C LYS A 71 11.76 10.44 3.80
N GLU A 72 12.84 9.77 4.17
CA GLU A 72 14.17 10.05 3.63
C GLU A 72 14.25 9.82 2.13
N ARG A 73 13.62 8.71 1.66
CA ARG A 73 13.72 8.30 0.27
C ARG A 73 12.86 9.16 -0.67
N PHE A 74 11.65 9.52 -0.24
CA PHE A 74 10.67 10.15 -1.12
C PHE A 74 10.30 11.58 -0.75
N ASP A 75 10.61 12.01 0.46
CA ASP A 75 10.36 13.36 0.97
C ASP A 75 8.90 13.79 0.71
N ASN A 76 8.68 14.94 0.08
CA ASN A 76 7.36 15.50 -0.14
C ASN A 76 6.60 14.88 -1.33
N LYS A 77 7.16 13.86 -1.98
CA LYS A 77 6.51 13.17 -3.10
C LYS A 77 5.39 12.24 -2.64
N ILE A 78 5.34 11.94 -1.36
CA ILE A 78 4.36 11.04 -0.75
C ILE A 78 3.76 11.68 0.49
N VAL A 79 2.59 11.19 0.90
CA VAL A 79 1.98 11.54 2.19
C VAL A 79 1.89 10.26 3.01
N ILE A 80 2.55 10.23 4.15
CA ILE A 80 2.57 9.06 5.02
C ILE A 80 1.53 9.21 6.14
N ILE A 81 0.75 8.15 6.33
CA ILE A 81 -0.19 8.01 7.43
C ILE A 81 0.43 6.98 8.38
N PRO A 82 1.07 7.42 9.49
CA PRO A 82 1.83 6.50 10.37
C PRO A 82 0.91 5.80 11.36
N LYS A 83 -0.02 4.99 10.85
CA LYS A 83 -1.05 4.34 11.64
C LYS A 83 -1.23 2.89 11.21
N ASP A 84 -1.88 2.13 12.08
CA ASP A 84 -2.34 0.79 11.75
C ASP A 84 -3.48 0.89 10.74
N VAL A 85 -3.39 0.17 9.62
CA VAL A 85 -4.40 0.20 8.57
C VAL A 85 -5.79 -0.20 9.07
N LEU A 86 -5.86 -1.06 10.09
CA LEU A 86 -7.14 -1.47 10.67
C LEU A 86 -7.85 -0.33 11.41
N LYS A 87 -7.12 0.75 11.74
CA LYS A 87 -7.63 1.90 12.48
C LYS A 87 -7.82 3.14 11.61
N VAL A 88 -7.56 3.04 10.31
CA VAL A 88 -7.69 4.16 9.39
C VAL A 88 -9.05 4.11 8.71
N SER A 89 -9.68 5.28 8.57
CA SER A 89 -10.92 5.43 7.78
C SER A 89 -10.53 5.88 6.39
N GLU A 90 -10.47 4.97 5.44
CA GLU A 90 -9.94 5.21 4.09
C GLU A 90 -10.78 6.24 3.32
N ASP A 91 -12.08 6.27 3.55
CA ASP A 91 -12.99 7.23 2.93
C ASP A 91 -12.68 8.69 3.30
N LEU A 92 -11.95 8.90 4.39
CA LEU A 92 -11.55 10.24 4.84
C LEU A 92 -10.19 10.68 4.30
N ILE A 93 -9.46 9.80 3.61
CA ILE A 93 -8.12 10.11 3.10
C ILE A 93 -8.20 11.09 1.92
N SER A 94 -9.17 10.89 1.04
CA SER A 94 -9.28 11.68 -0.19
C SER A 94 -10.72 11.81 -0.60
N THR A 95 -11.04 12.93 -1.29
CA THR A 95 -12.34 13.12 -1.93
C THR A 95 -12.42 12.37 -3.27
N SER A 96 -11.26 12.06 -3.86
CA SER A 96 -11.18 11.24 -5.07
C SER A 96 -11.14 9.77 -4.69
N LYS A 97 -11.68 8.91 -5.58
CA LYS A 97 -11.57 7.46 -5.38
C LYS A 97 -10.13 7.02 -5.47
N LEU A 98 -9.74 6.07 -4.62
CA LEU A 98 -8.36 5.62 -4.50
C LEU A 98 -8.11 4.35 -5.31
N ILE A 99 -6.95 4.28 -5.95
CA ILE A 99 -6.40 3.02 -6.45
C ILE A 99 -5.55 2.47 -5.32
N VAL A 100 -5.90 1.30 -4.82
CA VAL A 100 -5.27 0.73 -3.63
C VAL A 100 -4.27 -0.35 -4.01
N PHE A 101 -3.00 -0.14 -3.63
CA PHE A 101 -1.97 -1.16 -3.72
C PHE A 101 -1.68 -1.67 -2.31
N GLY A 102 -1.73 -2.97 -2.14
CA GLY A 102 -1.46 -3.55 -0.84
C GLY A 102 -0.52 -4.74 -0.94
N ASN A 103 0.65 -4.63 -0.29
CA ASN A 103 1.48 -5.77 0.03
C ASN A 103 1.16 -6.11 1.49
N LEU A 104 0.07 -6.87 1.67
CA LEU A 104 -0.54 -7.04 2.99
C LEU A 104 0.32 -7.91 3.90
N PRO A 105 0.56 -7.47 5.15
CA PRO A 105 1.16 -8.34 6.16
C PRO A 105 0.31 -9.60 6.30
N TYR A 106 0.95 -10.77 6.22
CA TYR A 106 0.22 -12.05 6.17
C TYR A 106 -0.65 -12.28 7.42
N ASN A 107 -0.21 -11.78 8.58
CA ASN A 107 -0.91 -12.01 9.84
C ASN A 107 -2.19 -11.17 10.01
N ILE A 108 -2.39 -10.16 9.17
CA ILE A 108 -3.60 -9.31 9.23
C ILE A 108 -4.31 -9.18 7.88
N SER A 109 -3.83 -9.85 6.84
CA SER A 109 -4.35 -9.69 5.48
C SER A 109 -5.84 -9.99 5.36
N THR A 110 -6.32 -11.04 6.04
CA THR A 110 -7.74 -11.40 6.00
C THR A 110 -8.61 -10.36 6.69
N GLN A 111 -8.14 -9.78 7.79
CA GLN A 111 -8.86 -8.73 8.51
C GLN A 111 -8.95 -7.45 7.69
N ILE A 112 -7.85 -7.08 7.03
CA ILE A 112 -7.82 -5.89 6.15
C ILE A 112 -8.82 -6.07 5.01
N LEU A 113 -8.78 -7.20 4.33
CA LEU A 113 -9.67 -7.48 3.21
C LEU A 113 -11.14 -7.44 3.62
N SER A 114 -11.46 -8.07 4.74
CA SER A 114 -12.82 -8.06 5.29
C SER A 114 -13.30 -6.63 5.59
N LYS A 115 -12.45 -5.82 6.21
CA LYS A 115 -12.75 -4.42 6.50
C LYS A 115 -13.07 -3.64 5.23
N TRP A 116 -12.25 -3.78 4.21
CA TRP A 116 -12.42 -3.04 2.96
C TRP A 116 -13.67 -3.45 2.20
N ILE A 117 -13.96 -4.75 2.14
CA ILE A 117 -15.17 -5.25 1.47
C ILE A 117 -16.43 -4.73 2.18
N THR A 118 -16.43 -4.77 3.51
CA THR A 118 -17.58 -4.31 4.31
C THR A 118 -17.81 -2.80 4.14
N ASN A 119 -16.74 -2.01 4.21
CA ASN A 119 -16.84 -0.55 4.12
C ASN A 119 -17.20 -0.07 2.72
N ASP A 120 -16.80 -0.79 1.69
CA ASP A 120 -17.05 -0.39 0.31
C ASP A 120 -18.56 -0.30 0.00
N ASN A 121 -19.34 -1.20 0.57
CA ASN A 121 -20.79 -1.21 0.33
C ASN A 121 -21.48 0.09 0.75
N GLN A 122 -20.83 0.90 1.59
CA GLN A 122 -21.42 2.13 2.11
C GLN A 122 -20.86 3.40 1.47
N ASN A 123 -19.53 3.45 1.24
CA ASN A 123 -18.86 4.71 0.91
C ASN A 123 -18.18 4.75 -0.46
N ASN A 124 -18.00 3.61 -1.11
CA ASN A 124 -17.43 3.52 -2.47
C ASN A 124 -16.15 4.37 -2.62
N TRP A 125 -15.23 4.23 -1.67
CA TRP A 125 -14.04 5.06 -1.53
C TRP A 125 -12.89 4.68 -2.45
N PHE A 126 -12.95 3.51 -3.07
CA PHE A 126 -11.89 3.02 -3.94
C PHE A 126 -12.36 2.81 -5.37
N GLU A 127 -11.43 2.91 -6.31
CA GLU A 127 -11.65 2.65 -7.72
C GLU A 127 -11.22 1.23 -8.09
N ASN A 128 -10.10 0.78 -7.53
CA ASN A 128 -9.52 -0.53 -7.83
C ASN A 128 -8.63 -0.97 -6.67
N TYR A 129 -8.57 -2.29 -6.45
CA TYR A 129 -7.64 -2.90 -5.50
C TYR A 129 -6.65 -3.76 -6.26
N ILE A 130 -5.37 -3.57 -6.00
CA ILE A 130 -4.30 -4.45 -6.46
C ILE A 130 -3.61 -4.97 -5.20
N LEU A 131 -3.97 -6.17 -4.80
CA LEU A 131 -3.55 -6.75 -3.54
C LEU A 131 -2.65 -7.95 -3.77
N MET A 132 -1.56 -8.02 -3.00
CA MET A 132 -0.63 -9.13 -3.00
C MET A 132 -0.73 -9.86 -1.67
N PHE A 133 -0.81 -11.18 -1.73
CA PHE A 133 -0.88 -12.02 -0.55
C PHE A 133 0.36 -12.89 -0.44
N GLN A 134 0.78 -13.16 0.78
CA GLN A 134 1.79 -14.18 1.04
C GLN A 134 1.25 -15.52 0.56
N LYS A 135 2.13 -16.38 0.01
CA LYS A 135 1.71 -17.67 -0.51
C LYS A 135 1.01 -18.50 0.55
N GLU A 136 1.50 -18.48 1.78
CA GLU A 136 0.90 -19.23 2.90
C GLU A 136 -0.54 -18.82 3.17
N VAL A 137 -0.88 -17.55 2.97
CA VAL A 137 -2.26 -17.05 3.16
C VAL A 137 -3.13 -17.46 1.99
N ALA A 138 -2.63 -17.35 0.78
CA ALA A 138 -3.38 -17.67 -0.43
C ALA A 138 -3.72 -19.18 -0.54
N ASP A 139 -2.85 -20.04 0.00
CA ASP A 139 -3.04 -21.50 -0.04
C ASP A 139 -4.00 -22.02 1.04
N ARG A 140 -4.46 -21.16 1.94
CA ARG A 140 -5.44 -21.51 2.95
C ARG A 140 -6.84 -21.33 2.39
#